data_637df14f4b5a04a61e333d389104f52c
#
_entry.id   637df14f4b5a04a61e333d389104f52c
#
_cell.length_a   1.000
_cell.length_b   1.000
_cell.length_c   1.000
_cell.angle_alpha   90.00
_cell.angle_beta   90.00
_cell.angle_gamma   90.00
#
_symmetry.space_group_name_H-M   'P 1'
#
loop_
_entity.id
_entity.type
_entity.pdbx_description
1 polymer ?
#
loop_
_entity_poly.entity_id
_entity_poly.type
_entity_poly.pdbx_seq_one_letter_code
_entity_poly.pdbx_strand_id
1 'polypeptide(L)'
;MEQKKFIKFGLSMDNMRPYVGMIEDEVSQFLKNDPSFSTFRLNDINQWDQFDVLKVTQEITILTASRTLQGKEVRSNLDTTFAQLYTDLDGGFTPLNLMFPNLPLESYRKRDRAQKKMAEFYINIIKARKECTSTVRWLSTSLLESLDVEFC
;
A
#
# COMPACT_ATOMS: atom_id res chain seq x y z
N MET A 1 -3.85 -16.15 -19.50
CA MET A 1 -4.84 -16.88 -18.67
C MET A 1 -4.32 -17.29 -17.28
N GLU A 2 -3.03 -17.53 -17.09
CA GLU A 2 -2.45 -17.96 -15.78
C GLU A 2 -2.56 -16.90 -14.69
N GLN A 3 -2.33 -15.62 -14.99
CA GLN A 3 -2.41 -14.54 -14.00
C GLN A 3 -3.79 -14.44 -13.33
N LYS A 4 -4.89 -14.64 -14.09
CA LYS A 4 -6.24 -14.64 -13.52
C LYS A 4 -6.49 -15.79 -12.55
N LYS A 5 -5.90 -16.97 -12.79
CA LYS A 5 -6.01 -18.14 -11.89
C LYS A 5 -5.27 -17.88 -10.57
N PHE A 6 -4.10 -17.27 -10.66
CA PHE A 6 -3.30 -16.91 -9.48
C PHE A 6 -4.01 -15.88 -8.60
N ILE A 7 -4.54 -14.81 -9.20
CA ILE A 7 -5.31 -13.79 -8.49
C ILE A 7 -6.56 -14.38 -7.84
N LYS A 8 -7.30 -15.25 -8.56
CA LYS A 8 -8.50 -15.91 -8.03
C LYS A 8 -8.20 -16.77 -6.82
N PHE A 9 -7.07 -17.45 -6.78
CA PHE A 9 -6.64 -18.23 -5.61
C PHE A 9 -6.37 -17.31 -4.41
N GLY A 10 -5.60 -16.21 -4.61
CA GLY A 10 -5.29 -15.25 -3.56
C GLY A 10 -6.51 -14.53 -2.97
N LEU A 11 -7.59 -14.36 -3.78
CA LEU A 11 -8.83 -13.72 -3.40
C LEU A 11 -9.94 -14.73 -2.98
N SER A 12 -9.59 -15.97 -2.66
CA SER A 12 -10.57 -16.94 -2.12
C SER A 12 -11.01 -16.53 -0.72
N MET A 13 -12.25 -16.91 -0.33
CA MET A 13 -12.81 -16.55 0.99
C MET A 13 -11.92 -17.01 2.15
N ASP A 14 -11.30 -18.18 2.02
CA ASP A 14 -10.44 -18.72 3.08
C ASP A 14 -9.16 -17.92 3.23
N ASN A 15 -8.59 -17.41 2.12
CA ASN A 15 -7.42 -16.55 2.13
C ASN A 15 -7.75 -15.10 2.55
N MET A 16 -9.01 -14.67 2.43
CA MET A 16 -9.43 -13.33 2.83
C MET A 16 -9.77 -13.21 4.32
N ARG A 17 -10.14 -14.30 4.99
CA ARG A 17 -10.48 -14.29 6.42
C ARG A 17 -9.38 -13.71 7.32
N PRO A 18 -8.08 -14.07 7.13
CA PRO A 18 -7.00 -13.48 7.94
C PRO A 18 -6.83 -11.97 7.73
N TYR A 19 -7.28 -11.43 6.59
CA TYR A 19 -7.16 -10.00 6.31
C TYR A 19 -8.06 -9.14 7.17
N VAL A 20 -9.18 -9.68 7.69
CA VAL A 20 -10.14 -8.92 8.51
C VAL A 20 -9.44 -8.36 9.75
N GLY A 21 -8.70 -9.19 10.48
CA GLY A 21 -7.94 -8.73 11.65
C GLY A 21 -6.87 -7.71 11.29
N MET A 22 -6.17 -7.90 10.17
CA MET A 22 -5.15 -6.95 9.69
C MET A 22 -5.76 -5.58 9.35
N ILE A 23 -6.95 -5.57 8.76
CA ILE A 23 -7.68 -4.34 8.41
C ILE A 23 -8.15 -3.64 9.69
N GLU A 24 -8.70 -4.38 10.65
CA GLU A 24 -9.16 -3.84 11.93
C GLU A 24 -8.00 -3.19 12.69
N ASP A 25 -6.88 -3.87 12.79
CA ASP A 25 -5.66 -3.35 13.43
C ASP A 25 -5.17 -2.07 12.75
N GLU A 26 -5.10 -2.06 11.42
CA GLU A 26 -4.61 -0.91 10.65
C GLU A 26 -5.52 0.30 10.81
N VAL A 27 -6.84 0.12 10.71
CA VAL A 27 -7.83 1.18 10.89
C VAL A 27 -7.79 1.70 12.33
N SER A 28 -7.71 0.82 13.31
CA SER A 28 -7.64 1.20 14.73
C SER A 28 -6.37 2.00 15.03
N GLN A 29 -5.23 1.61 14.47
CA GLN A 29 -3.98 2.36 14.60
C GLN A 29 -4.06 3.71 13.91
N PHE A 30 -4.65 3.78 12.71
CA PHE A 30 -4.85 5.04 12.00
C PHE A 30 -5.69 6.01 12.82
N LEU A 31 -6.86 5.59 13.30
CA LEU A 31 -7.75 6.43 14.10
C LEU A 31 -7.10 6.90 15.41
N LYS A 32 -6.20 6.11 15.99
CA LYS A 32 -5.46 6.48 17.20
C LYS A 32 -4.33 7.48 16.95
N ASN A 33 -3.73 7.46 15.78
CA ASN A 33 -2.49 8.21 15.52
C ASN A 33 -2.70 9.43 14.63
N ASP A 34 -3.72 9.43 13.75
CA ASP A 34 -3.93 10.52 12.80
C ASP A 34 -4.36 11.80 13.51
N PRO A 35 -3.74 12.96 13.20
CA PRO A 35 -4.08 14.25 13.80
C PRO A 35 -5.52 14.66 13.62
N SER A 36 -6.19 14.24 12.53
CA SER A 36 -7.60 14.57 12.25
C SER A 36 -8.57 14.04 13.30
N PHE A 37 -8.14 13.07 14.12
CA PHE A 37 -8.95 12.47 15.19
C PHE A 37 -8.46 12.84 16.60
N SER A 38 -7.62 13.86 16.72
CA SER A 38 -7.04 14.29 18.01
C SER A 38 -8.10 14.67 19.05
N THR A 39 -9.11 15.42 18.64
CA THR A 39 -10.21 15.88 19.50
C THR A 39 -11.08 14.70 19.96
N PHE A 40 -11.33 13.74 19.10
CA PHE A 40 -12.10 12.55 19.44
C PHE A 40 -11.40 11.68 20.50
N ARG A 41 -10.07 11.68 20.53
CA ARG A 41 -9.27 10.96 21.54
C ARG A 41 -9.33 11.58 22.94
N LEU A 42 -9.63 12.86 23.02
CA LEU A 42 -9.71 13.59 24.31
C LEU A 42 -11.01 13.33 25.06
N ASN A 43 -11.91 12.45 24.52
CA ASN A 43 -13.22 12.13 25.10
C ASN A 43 -14.12 13.33 25.40
N ASP A 44 -13.91 14.43 24.74
CA ASP A 44 -14.79 15.60 24.88
C ASP A 44 -15.97 15.46 23.93
N ILE A 45 -17.00 14.76 24.38
CA ILE A 45 -18.25 14.50 23.63
C ILE A 45 -19.02 15.76 23.24
N ASN A 46 -18.65 16.90 23.76
CA ASN A 46 -19.31 18.18 23.44
C ASN A 46 -18.55 18.99 22.39
N GLN A 47 -17.40 18.55 21.91
CA GLN A 47 -16.60 19.25 20.93
C GLN A 47 -16.77 18.66 19.54
N TRP A 48 -17.27 19.47 18.60
CA TRP A 48 -17.35 19.11 17.18
C TRP A 48 -16.02 19.39 16.50
N ASP A 49 -15.61 18.47 15.65
CA ASP A 49 -14.40 18.62 14.84
C ASP A 49 -14.72 18.41 13.36
N GLN A 50 -13.85 18.88 12.49
CA GLN A 50 -13.98 18.71 11.04
C GLN A 50 -12.75 18.01 10.48
N PHE A 51 -12.98 17.02 9.64
CA PHE A 51 -11.91 16.38 8.88
C PHE A 51 -12.31 16.19 7.41
N ASP A 52 -11.31 16.10 6.54
CA ASP A 52 -11.52 15.81 5.13
C ASP A 52 -11.75 14.31 4.94
N VAL A 53 -13.02 13.95 4.70
CA VAL A 53 -13.44 12.55 4.51
C VAL A 53 -12.70 11.89 3.35
N LEU A 54 -12.50 12.61 2.24
CA LEU A 54 -11.84 12.05 1.06
C LEU A 54 -10.39 11.72 1.36
N LYS A 55 -9.67 12.64 1.99
CA LYS A 55 -8.28 12.44 2.39
C LYS A 55 -8.14 11.26 3.34
N VAL A 56 -8.92 11.23 4.41
CA VAL A 56 -8.89 10.16 5.41
C VAL A 56 -9.22 8.80 4.78
N THR A 57 -10.25 8.73 3.94
CA THR A 57 -10.64 7.48 3.28
C THR A 57 -9.56 6.99 2.31
N GLN A 58 -8.92 7.89 1.57
CA GLN A 58 -7.80 7.53 0.69
C GLN A 58 -6.63 6.96 1.48
N GLU A 59 -6.23 7.61 2.57
CA GLU A 59 -5.13 7.16 3.42
C GLU A 59 -5.44 5.78 4.04
N ILE A 60 -6.60 5.58 4.65
CA ILE A 60 -7.02 4.29 5.22
C ILE A 60 -7.02 3.20 4.14
N THR A 61 -7.56 3.49 2.95
CA THR A 61 -7.63 2.52 1.85
C THR A 61 -6.25 2.10 1.38
N ILE A 62 -5.32 3.05 1.22
CA ILE A 62 -3.95 2.76 0.79
C ILE A 62 -3.24 1.91 1.85
N LEU A 63 -3.37 2.25 3.13
CA LEU A 63 -2.72 1.54 4.23
C LEU A 63 -3.25 0.10 4.36
N THR A 64 -4.57 -0.08 4.36
CA THR A 64 -5.20 -1.40 4.46
C THR A 64 -4.93 -2.28 3.24
N ALA A 65 -5.00 -1.72 2.03
CA ALA A 65 -4.67 -2.45 0.80
C ALA A 65 -3.19 -2.86 0.74
N SER A 66 -2.28 -1.97 1.13
CA SER A 66 -0.86 -2.29 1.17
C SER A 66 -0.56 -3.38 2.21
N ARG A 67 -1.19 -3.34 3.39
CA ARG A 67 -1.01 -4.34 4.43
C ARG A 67 -1.49 -5.73 4.00
N THR A 68 -2.67 -5.80 3.38
CA THR A 68 -3.32 -7.06 3.03
C THR A 68 -2.85 -7.65 1.70
N LEU A 69 -2.70 -6.82 0.66
CA LEU A 69 -2.43 -7.29 -0.70
C LEU A 69 -0.96 -7.24 -1.09
N GLN A 70 -0.20 -6.32 -0.53
CA GLN A 70 1.18 -6.08 -0.95
C GLN A 70 2.21 -6.59 0.07
N GLY A 71 1.79 -6.77 1.31
CA GLY A 71 2.59 -7.34 2.38
C GLY A 71 3.21 -6.31 3.33
N LYS A 72 3.77 -6.84 4.42
CA LYS A 72 4.27 -6.06 5.55
C LYS A 72 5.39 -5.10 5.16
N GLU A 73 6.28 -5.51 4.27
CA GLU A 73 7.43 -4.68 3.85
C GLU A 73 6.96 -3.46 3.05
N VAL A 74 5.97 -3.62 2.18
CA VAL A 74 5.40 -2.47 1.46
C VAL A 74 4.76 -1.53 2.46
N ARG A 75 3.93 -2.06 3.38
CA ARG A 75 3.24 -1.25 4.39
C ARG A 75 4.20 -0.48 5.30
N SER A 76 5.28 -1.09 5.76
CA SER A 76 6.24 -0.43 6.66
C SER A 76 7.05 0.68 5.99
N ASN A 77 7.16 0.65 4.67
CA ASN A 77 7.87 1.67 3.88
C ASN A 77 6.92 2.71 3.24
N LEU A 78 5.60 2.55 3.44
CA LEU A 78 4.62 3.54 2.99
C LEU A 78 4.53 4.69 3.97
N ASP A 79 4.70 5.88 3.46
CA ASP A 79 4.48 7.14 4.17
C ASP A 79 3.27 7.92 3.60
N THR A 80 2.94 9.03 4.23
CA THR A 80 1.81 9.90 3.80
C THR A 80 2.01 10.49 2.41
N THR A 81 3.25 10.48 1.87
CA THR A 81 3.53 11.02 0.52
C THR A 81 2.97 10.12 -0.57
N PHE A 82 2.74 8.83 -0.28
CA PHE A 82 2.16 7.90 -1.25
C PHE A 82 0.72 8.24 -1.61
N ALA A 83 -0.10 8.71 -0.68
CA ALA A 83 -1.45 9.18 -0.98
C ALA A 83 -1.44 10.30 -2.02
N GLN A 84 -0.47 11.23 -1.90
CA GLN A 84 -0.28 12.30 -2.89
C GLN A 84 0.19 11.76 -4.24
N LEU A 85 1.09 10.77 -4.26
CA LEU A 85 1.54 10.15 -5.52
C LEU A 85 0.38 9.46 -6.26
N TYR A 86 -0.53 8.79 -5.54
CA TYR A 86 -1.75 8.22 -6.15
C TYR A 86 -2.66 9.31 -6.71
N THR A 87 -2.86 10.39 -5.98
CA THR A 87 -3.65 11.55 -6.46
C THR A 87 -3.03 12.17 -7.72
N ASP A 88 -1.72 12.33 -7.74
CA ASP A 88 -1.00 12.87 -8.90
C ASP A 88 -1.07 11.92 -10.12
N LEU A 89 -1.09 10.62 -9.88
CA LEU A 89 -1.24 9.60 -10.92
C LEU A 89 -2.65 9.66 -11.52
N ASP A 90 -3.68 9.69 -10.68
CA ASP A 90 -5.08 9.78 -11.10
C ASP A 90 -5.39 11.09 -11.81
N GLY A 91 -4.81 12.20 -11.36
CA GLY A 91 -4.95 13.53 -11.96
C GLY A 91 -4.45 13.62 -13.41
N GLY A 92 -3.64 12.65 -13.86
CA GLY A 92 -3.24 12.50 -15.25
C GLY A 92 -4.27 11.78 -16.13
N PHE A 93 -5.28 11.12 -15.55
CA PHE A 93 -6.34 10.43 -16.26
C PHE A 93 -7.48 11.38 -16.62
N THR A 94 -7.32 12.11 -17.72
CA THR A 94 -8.35 13.01 -18.22
C THR A 94 -8.78 12.57 -19.64
N PRO A 95 -10.01 12.91 -20.10
CA PRO A 95 -10.41 12.66 -21.47
C PRO A 95 -9.47 13.26 -22.52
N LEU A 96 -8.86 14.41 -22.19
CA LEU A 96 -7.83 15.05 -23.01
C LEU A 96 -6.57 14.17 -23.17
N ASN A 97 -6.20 13.42 -22.13
CA ASN A 97 -5.06 12.51 -22.19
C ASN A 97 -5.29 11.32 -23.14
N LEU A 98 -6.53 10.87 -23.28
CA LEU A 98 -6.88 9.82 -24.24
C LEU A 98 -6.78 10.31 -25.68
N MET A 99 -7.11 11.58 -25.93
CA MET A 99 -7.05 12.17 -27.27
C MET A 99 -5.68 12.72 -27.63
N PHE A 100 -4.97 13.30 -26.65
CA PHE A 100 -3.68 13.99 -26.86
C PHE A 100 -2.69 13.61 -25.75
N PRO A 101 -2.08 12.42 -25.80
CA PRO A 101 -1.23 11.89 -24.73
C PRO A 101 0.08 12.68 -24.52
N ASN A 102 0.51 13.45 -25.50
CA ASN A 102 1.82 14.14 -25.49
C ASN A 102 1.72 15.65 -25.26
N LEU A 103 0.58 16.17 -24.79
CA LEU A 103 0.48 17.59 -24.45
C LEU A 103 1.37 17.93 -23.25
N PRO A 104 2.11 19.06 -23.27
CA PRO A 104 3.00 19.45 -22.18
C PRO A 104 2.21 20.09 -21.01
N LEU A 105 1.24 19.38 -20.47
CA LEU A 105 0.44 19.82 -19.33
C LEU A 105 1.16 19.50 -18.00
N GLU A 106 0.99 20.38 -17.02
CA GLU A 106 1.58 20.18 -15.70
C GLU A 106 1.04 18.91 -15.00
N SER A 107 -0.25 18.57 -15.20
CA SER A 107 -0.83 17.34 -14.71
C SER A 107 -0.13 16.08 -15.25
N TYR A 108 0.29 16.09 -16.52
CA TYR A 108 1.01 14.96 -17.11
C TYR A 108 2.42 14.84 -16.54
N ARG A 109 3.10 15.96 -16.31
CA ARG A 109 4.43 15.97 -15.68
C ARG A 109 4.36 15.46 -14.23
N LYS A 110 3.30 15.80 -13.49
CA LYS A 110 3.06 15.29 -12.13
C LYS A 110 2.82 13.79 -12.15
N ARG A 111 1.93 13.30 -13.03
CA ARG A 111 1.67 11.88 -13.24
C ARG A 111 2.95 11.10 -13.55
N ASP A 112 3.76 11.58 -14.50
CA ASP A 112 4.97 10.87 -14.93
C ASP A 112 6.03 10.84 -13.81
N ARG A 113 6.14 11.92 -13.02
CA ARG A 113 7.01 11.95 -11.84
C ARG A 113 6.51 10.99 -10.75
N ALA A 114 5.20 10.97 -10.51
CA ALA A 114 4.58 10.05 -9.55
C ALA A 114 4.78 8.59 -9.97
N GLN A 115 4.51 8.25 -11.24
CA GLN A 115 4.71 6.93 -11.79
C GLN A 115 6.17 6.46 -11.62
N LYS A 116 7.15 7.33 -11.94
CA LYS A 116 8.56 7.00 -11.79
C LYS A 116 8.93 6.68 -10.34
N LYS A 117 8.51 7.53 -9.38
CA LYS A 117 8.76 7.31 -7.95
C LYS A 117 8.13 6.02 -7.44
N MET A 118 6.88 5.75 -7.82
CA MET A 118 6.19 4.52 -7.45
C MET A 118 6.88 3.29 -8.06
N ALA A 119 7.30 3.35 -9.33
CA ALA A 119 8.02 2.27 -9.98
C ALA A 119 9.36 1.98 -9.27
N GLU A 120 10.15 3.00 -8.96
CA GLU A 120 11.41 2.86 -8.22
C GLU A 120 11.19 2.21 -6.85
N PHE A 121 10.17 2.65 -6.11
CA PHE A 121 9.81 2.08 -4.82
C PHE A 121 9.50 0.59 -4.91
N TYR A 122 8.58 0.19 -5.80
CA TYR A 122 8.21 -1.23 -5.95
C TYR A 122 9.35 -2.09 -6.50
N ILE A 123 10.16 -1.56 -7.42
CA ILE A 123 11.33 -2.27 -7.94
C ILE A 123 12.33 -2.57 -6.82
N ASN A 124 12.57 -1.64 -5.92
CA ASN A 124 13.47 -1.83 -4.80
C ASN A 124 12.98 -2.92 -3.84
N ILE A 125 11.69 -2.92 -3.51
CA ILE A 125 11.09 -4.00 -2.68
C ILE A 125 11.17 -5.35 -3.38
N ILE A 126 10.87 -5.42 -4.69
CA ILE A 126 10.95 -6.66 -5.45
C ILE A 126 12.39 -7.19 -5.49
N LYS A 127 13.38 -6.32 -5.64
CA LYS A 127 14.79 -6.70 -5.58
C LYS A 127 15.15 -7.28 -4.22
N ALA A 128 14.79 -6.59 -3.14
CA ALA A 128 15.03 -7.07 -1.78
C ALA A 128 14.39 -8.45 -1.52
N ARG A 129 13.13 -8.64 -1.93
CA ARG A 129 12.46 -9.96 -1.84
C ARG A 129 13.16 -11.06 -2.63
N LYS A 130 13.66 -10.74 -3.82
CA LYS A 130 14.41 -11.73 -4.64
C LYS A 130 15.73 -12.11 -4.00
N GLU A 131 16.43 -11.15 -3.43
CA GLU A 131 17.69 -11.38 -2.72
C GLU A 131 17.45 -12.21 -1.46
N CYS A 132 16.42 -11.90 -0.67
CA CYS A 132 16.02 -12.69 0.49
C CYS A 132 15.66 -14.13 0.10
N THR A 133 14.83 -14.33 -0.92
CA THR A 133 14.45 -15.65 -1.40
C THR A 133 15.66 -16.46 -1.92
N SER A 134 16.61 -15.80 -2.58
CA SER A 134 17.84 -16.45 -3.03
C SER A 134 18.73 -16.88 -1.87
N THR A 135 18.84 -16.05 -0.83
CA THR A 135 19.60 -16.36 0.40
C THR A 135 18.98 -17.52 1.17
N VAL A 136 17.64 -17.52 1.34
CA VAL A 136 16.93 -18.64 1.99
C VAL A 136 17.10 -19.95 1.20
N ARG A 137 17.06 -19.90 -0.13
CA ARG A 137 17.31 -21.08 -0.97
C ARG A 137 18.73 -21.63 -0.80
N TRP A 138 19.75 -20.76 -0.65
CA TRP A 138 21.13 -21.17 -0.37
C TRP A 138 21.26 -21.79 1.03
N LEU A 139 20.66 -21.19 2.03
CA LEU A 139 20.67 -21.68 3.41
C LEU A 139 19.91 -23.01 3.53
N SER A 140 18.78 -23.17 2.82
CA SER A 140 18.02 -24.43 2.84
C SER A 140 18.77 -25.59 2.19
N THR A 141 19.69 -25.33 1.27
CA THR A 141 20.54 -26.36 0.66
C THR A 141 21.70 -26.76 1.59
N SER A 142 22.08 -25.89 2.51
CA SER A 142 23.22 -26.11 3.42
C SER A 142 22.84 -26.47 4.86
N LEU A 143 21.58 -26.27 5.31
CA LEU A 143 21.18 -26.36 6.72
C LEU A 143 19.77 -26.95 6.93
N LEU A 144 19.40 -27.98 6.18
CA LEU A 144 18.08 -28.62 6.25
C LEU A 144 17.83 -29.46 7.52
N GLU A 145 18.60 -29.30 8.59
CA GLU A 145 18.41 -30.12 9.78
C GLU A 145 18.17 -29.42 11.11
N SER A 146 18.25 -28.11 11.20
CA SER A 146 17.98 -27.47 12.50
C SER A 146 17.87 -25.96 12.41
N LEU A 147 16.72 -25.38 12.15
CA LEU A 147 16.33 -24.06 12.69
C LEU A 147 14.98 -23.62 12.11
N ASP A 148 14.02 -23.36 12.96
CA ASP A 148 12.82 -22.56 12.67
C ASP A 148 13.28 -21.17 12.21
N VAL A 149 13.32 -20.96 10.89
CA VAL A 149 13.63 -19.66 10.32
C VAL A 149 12.30 -18.92 10.14
N GLU A 150 12.05 -17.92 10.98
CA GLU A 150 11.03 -16.92 10.70
C GLU A 150 11.33 -16.31 9.31
N PHE A 151 10.35 -16.42 8.42
CA PHE A 151 10.46 -15.88 7.06
C PHE A 151 10.67 -14.36 7.08
N CYS A 152 11.64 -13.88 6.34
CA CYS A 152 11.83 -12.45 6.04
C CYS A 152 10.56 -11.78 5.53
#